data_c631a46fa50c1f9deed4e0097576286a
#
_entry.id   c631a46fa50c1f9deed4e0097576286a
#
_cell.length_a   1.000
_cell.length_b   1.000
_cell.length_c   1.000
_cell.angle_alpha   90.00
_cell.angle_beta   90.00
_cell.angle_gamma   90.00
#
_symmetry.space_group_name_H-M   'P 1'
#
loop_
_entity.id
_entity.type
_entity.pdbx_description
1 polymer ?
#
loop_
_entity_poly.entity_id
_entity_poly.type
_entity_poly.pdbx_seq_one_letter_code
_entity_poly.pdbx_strand_id
1 'polypeptide(L)'
;VTITDVARHAGVSTAAVSKVMRNAYGVSPGMQERVRAAMAELQYRPHAAARGMRGRTYTIGVLLDNVRNAFFADVLDGIREELSDSEYTVLIGAPGFGADEQARTIRAMVDRQMDGLVLIAPGTPRSEVLSMAATTPTVVIGHHDSSDVHDSVIDADDVGAGLVVDHLVELGHRDIALVSAPGSRSGRWQRPPEIALADGFLQAMDRHGLADRARVHHSAYSDDGGHAAGLALLSGAQRPTAILAGADVAALGIYRAAADLGLSIPGDISLVGYNNTAIASLAPVQLTSVDQAGHTMGLAAARMLIERVEGRRDRAMQTTMTPRLVVRRSTAAPSSP
;
A
#
# COMPACT_ATOMS: atom_id res chain seq x y z
N VAL A 1 19.86 -7.99 -32.32
CA VAL A 1 21.01 -7.07 -32.24
C VAL A 1 21.63 -7.18 -30.86
N THR A 2 22.96 -7.29 -30.80
CA THR A 2 23.75 -7.47 -29.58
C THR A 2 24.67 -6.27 -29.32
N ILE A 3 25.25 -6.19 -28.13
CA ILE A 3 26.27 -5.16 -27.82
C ILE A 3 27.48 -5.26 -28.76
N THR A 4 27.79 -6.48 -29.27
CA THR A 4 28.86 -6.71 -30.22
C THR A 4 28.54 -6.09 -31.58
N ASP A 5 27.28 -6.11 -32.01
CA ASP A 5 26.86 -5.49 -33.26
C ASP A 5 26.95 -3.96 -33.17
N VAL A 6 26.54 -3.37 -32.03
CA VAL A 6 26.71 -1.94 -31.75
C VAL A 6 28.18 -1.53 -31.76
N ALA A 7 29.03 -2.32 -31.10
CA ALA A 7 30.47 -2.07 -31.04
C ALA A 7 31.10 -2.08 -32.45
N ARG A 8 30.74 -3.06 -33.27
CA ARG A 8 31.20 -3.18 -34.67
C ARG A 8 30.70 -1.98 -35.50
N HIS A 9 29.45 -1.58 -35.37
CA HIS A 9 28.85 -0.48 -36.11
C HIS A 9 29.47 0.88 -35.73
N ALA A 10 29.70 1.10 -34.42
CA ALA A 10 30.30 2.33 -33.89
C ALA A 10 31.85 2.40 -34.07
N GLY A 11 32.50 1.32 -34.51
CA GLY A 11 33.94 1.24 -34.64
C GLY A 11 34.69 1.30 -33.31
N VAL A 12 34.14 0.67 -32.25
CA VAL A 12 34.70 0.68 -30.90
C VAL A 12 34.65 -0.73 -30.26
N SER A 13 35.32 -0.92 -29.13
CA SER A 13 35.19 -2.17 -28.38
C SER A 13 33.89 -2.30 -27.65
N THR A 14 33.46 -3.53 -27.35
CA THR A 14 32.26 -3.77 -26.49
C THR A 14 32.41 -3.17 -25.10
N ALA A 15 33.63 -3.10 -24.58
CA ALA A 15 33.98 -2.41 -23.33
C ALA A 15 33.74 -0.90 -23.42
N ALA A 16 34.02 -0.28 -24.58
CA ALA A 16 33.76 1.14 -24.83
C ALA A 16 32.24 1.42 -24.91
N VAL A 17 31.49 0.58 -25.63
CA VAL A 17 30.01 0.66 -25.65
C VAL A 17 29.45 0.57 -24.24
N SER A 18 29.94 -0.38 -23.44
CA SER A 18 29.52 -0.55 -22.04
C SER A 18 29.85 0.67 -21.17
N LYS A 19 30.98 1.34 -21.40
CA LYS A 19 31.35 2.59 -20.68
C LYS A 19 30.42 3.75 -21.09
N VAL A 20 30.12 3.91 -22.37
CA VAL A 20 29.17 4.93 -22.86
C VAL A 20 27.78 4.72 -22.24
N MET A 21 27.30 3.47 -22.24
CA MET A 21 25.98 3.14 -21.67
C MET A 21 25.89 3.43 -20.17
N ARG A 22 27.01 3.42 -19.44
CA ARG A 22 27.07 3.73 -18.00
C ARG A 22 27.43 5.18 -17.70
N ASN A 23 27.55 6.01 -18.72
CA ASN A 23 28.01 7.39 -18.59
C ASN A 23 29.35 7.50 -17.78
N ALA A 24 30.21 6.47 -17.91
CA ALA A 24 31.40 6.34 -17.11
C ALA A 24 32.48 7.34 -17.51
N TYR A 25 33.29 7.79 -16.53
CA TYR A 25 34.41 8.69 -16.75
C TYR A 25 35.42 8.10 -17.76
N GLY A 26 36.02 8.99 -18.57
CA GLY A 26 37.07 8.60 -19.55
C GLY A 26 36.54 8.19 -20.93
N VAL A 27 35.31 8.57 -21.27
CA VAL A 27 34.77 8.44 -22.64
C VAL A 27 34.66 9.83 -23.28
N SER A 28 35.28 9.97 -24.47
CA SER A 28 35.22 11.25 -25.20
C SER A 28 33.81 11.55 -25.73
N PRO A 29 33.40 12.84 -25.84
CA PRO A 29 32.10 13.22 -26.41
C PRO A 29 31.83 12.60 -27.78
N GLY A 30 32.82 12.59 -28.68
CA GLY A 30 32.67 12.01 -30.02
C GLY A 30 32.51 10.48 -30.02
N MET A 31 33.08 9.76 -29.01
CA MET A 31 32.79 8.34 -28.84
C MET A 31 31.36 8.11 -28.32
N GLN A 32 30.90 8.93 -27.38
CA GLN A 32 29.52 8.85 -26.87
C GLN A 32 28.52 9.04 -28.01
N GLU A 33 28.73 10.02 -28.86
CA GLU A 33 27.85 10.32 -30.00
C GLU A 33 27.79 9.19 -31.00
N ARG A 34 28.95 8.64 -31.42
CA ARG A 34 28.99 7.48 -32.33
C ARG A 34 28.29 6.26 -31.79
N VAL A 35 28.49 5.94 -30.50
CA VAL A 35 27.84 4.78 -29.89
C VAL A 35 26.33 5.00 -29.76
N ARG A 36 25.89 6.18 -29.36
CA ARG A 36 24.45 6.51 -29.31
C ARG A 36 23.77 6.47 -30.66
N ALA A 37 24.43 7.00 -31.71
CA ALA A 37 23.95 6.91 -33.09
C ALA A 37 23.83 5.45 -33.54
N ALA A 38 24.87 4.63 -33.33
CA ALA A 38 24.85 3.22 -33.65
C ALA A 38 23.74 2.45 -32.90
N MET A 39 23.50 2.75 -31.63
CA MET A 39 22.39 2.16 -30.87
C MET A 39 21.02 2.55 -31.45
N ALA A 40 20.85 3.81 -31.84
CA ALA A 40 19.60 4.30 -32.44
C ALA A 40 19.34 3.66 -33.82
N GLU A 41 20.34 3.63 -34.70
CA GLU A 41 20.25 3.05 -36.06
C GLU A 41 19.96 1.56 -36.02
N LEU A 42 20.61 0.82 -35.09
CA LEU A 42 20.41 -0.61 -34.90
C LEU A 42 19.18 -0.93 -34.03
N GLN A 43 18.46 0.07 -33.52
CA GLN A 43 17.37 -0.09 -32.55
C GLN A 43 17.76 -0.96 -31.35
N TYR A 44 19.05 -0.89 -30.96
CA TYR A 44 19.57 -1.68 -29.87
C TYR A 44 19.11 -1.12 -28.52
N ARG A 45 18.43 -1.97 -27.76
CA ARG A 45 18.10 -1.71 -26.36
C ARG A 45 18.87 -2.71 -25.49
N PRO A 46 19.62 -2.24 -24.48
CA PRO A 46 20.30 -3.13 -23.54
C PRO A 46 19.26 -4.01 -22.80
N HIS A 47 19.44 -5.33 -22.83
CA HIS A 47 18.59 -6.22 -22.06
C HIS A 47 18.77 -5.95 -20.55
N ALA A 48 17.65 -5.92 -19.80
CA ALA A 48 17.66 -5.73 -18.35
C ALA A 48 18.55 -6.78 -17.63
N ALA A 49 18.50 -8.05 -18.09
CA ALA A 49 19.38 -9.11 -17.61
C ALA A 49 20.89 -8.83 -17.82
N ALA A 50 21.26 -8.15 -18.92
CA ALA A 50 22.65 -7.77 -19.16
C ALA A 50 23.11 -6.56 -18.31
N ARG A 51 22.17 -5.76 -17.79
CA ARG A 51 22.41 -4.73 -16.79
C ARG A 51 22.59 -5.35 -15.39
N GLY A 52 21.71 -6.27 -14.99
CA GLY A 52 21.75 -6.97 -13.70
C GLY A 52 23.05 -7.77 -13.50
N MET A 53 23.58 -8.41 -14.55
CA MET A 53 24.90 -9.10 -14.50
C MET A 53 26.08 -8.15 -14.22
N ARG A 54 25.89 -6.83 -14.26
CA ARG A 54 26.93 -5.81 -14.15
C ARG A 54 26.71 -4.79 -13.03
N GLY A 55 25.72 -5.02 -12.17
CA GLY A 55 25.36 -4.10 -11.10
C GLY A 55 23.86 -3.96 -10.95
N ARG A 56 23.33 -2.75 -10.96
CA ARG A 56 21.91 -2.42 -10.74
C ARG A 56 21.08 -2.50 -12.02
N THR A 57 19.81 -2.89 -11.87
CA THR A 57 18.81 -2.88 -12.95
C THR A 57 18.04 -1.56 -13.02
N TYR A 58 18.15 -0.73 -11.99
CA TYR A 58 17.37 0.49 -11.78
C TYR A 58 15.85 0.22 -11.85
N THR A 59 15.45 -0.90 -11.26
CA THR A 59 14.05 -1.33 -11.24
C THR A 59 13.63 -1.68 -9.82
N ILE A 60 12.54 -1.07 -9.36
CA ILE A 60 11.90 -1.34 -8.07
C ILE A 60 10.58 -2.09 -8.34
N GLY A 61 10.38 -3.20 -7.65
CA GLY A 61 9.11 -3.93 -7.65
C GLY A 61 8.19 -3.42 -6.56
N VAL A 62 6.93 -3.14 -6.89
CA VAL A 62 5.88 -2.83 -5.91
C VAL A 62 4.79 -3.87 -6.01
N LEU A 63 4.55 -4.59 -4.92
CA LEU A 63 3.42 -5.51 -4.78
C LEU A 63 2.28 -4.82 -4.04
N LEU A 64 1.07 -4.93 -4.58
CA LEU A 64 -0.18 -4.56 -3.93
C LEU A 64 -1.26 -5.61 -4.23
N ASP A 65 -2.28 -5.70 -3.40
CA ASP A 65 -3.34 -6.71 -3.56
C ASP A 65 -4.13 -6.53 -4.85
N ASN A 66 -4.58 -5.30 -5.09
CA ASN A 66 -5.40 -4.96 -6.24
C ASN A 66 -5.31 -3.46 -6.55
N VAL A 67 -5.75 -3.07 -7.75
CA VAL A 67 -5.72 -1.68 -8.22
C VAL A 67 -7.00 -0.88 -7.92
N ARG A 68 -7.99 -1.48 -7.24
CA ARG A 68 -9.31 -0.85 -7.02
C ARG A 68 -9.36 -0.01 -5.75
N ASN A 69 -8.48 -0.27 -4.78
CA ASN A 69 -8.38 0.57 -3.59
C ASN A 69 -7.48 1.77 -3.89
N ALA A 70 -8.07 2.96 -3.89
CA ALA A 70 -7.38 4.22 -4.20
C ALA A 70 -6.24 4.54 -3.22
N PHE A 71 -6.21 3.98 -2.01
CA PHE A 71 -5.09 4.10 -1.08
C PHE A 71 -3.76 3.65 -1.70
N PHE A 72 -3.77 2.60 -2.50
CA PHE A 72 -2.56 2.14 -3.18
C PHE A 72 -2.06 3.14 -4.22
N ALA A 73 -2.97 3.91 -4.85
CA ALA A 73 -2.58 4.99 -5.76
C ALA A 73 -1.85 6.11 -5.01
N ASP A 74 -2.33 6.50 -3.81
CA ASP A 74 -1.67 7.51 -2.99
C ASP A 74 -0.26 7.06 -2.57
N VAL A 75 -0.09 5.79 -2.17
CA VAL A 75 1.23 5.22 -1.85
C VAL A 75 2.15 5.21 -3.08
N LEU A 76 1.63 4.79 -4.25
CA LEU A 76 2.40 4.78 -5.50
C LEU A 76 2.82 6.18 -5.94
N ASP A 77 1.97 7.18 -5.75
CA ASP A 77 2.29 8.58 -6.05
C ASP A 77 3.44 9.08 -5.17
N GLY A 78 3.44 8.73 -3.87
CA GLY A 78 4.56 9.04 -2.98
C GLY A 78 5.86 8.33 -3.39
N ILE A 79 5.79 7.04 -3.75
CA ILE A 79 6.96 6.31 -4.26
C ILE A 79 7.50 6.97 -5.52
N ARG A 80 6.62 7.33 -6.46
CA ARG A 80 7.00 7.98 -7.73
C ARG A 80 7.62 9.34 -7.51
N GLU A 81 7.09 10.14 -6.58
CA GLU A 81 7.62 11.46 -6.24
C GLU A 81 9.06 11.35 -5.70
N GLU A 82 9.31 10.47 -4.72
CA GLU A 82 10.66 10.28 -4.16
C GLU A 82 11.67 9.80 -5.20
N LEU A 83 11.21 9.04 -6.22
CA LEU A 83 12.08 8.50 -7.27
C LEU A 83 12.19 9.40 -8.50
N SER A 84 11.52 10.55 -8.55
CA SER A 84 11.39 11.41 -9.74
C SER A 84 12.72 11.84 -10.34
N ASP A 85 13.70 12.15 -9.50
CA ASP A 85 15.04 12.61 -9.90
C ASP A 85 16.05 11.44 -9.99
N SER A 86 15.59 10.21 -9.95
CA SER A 86 16.41 9.00 -10.00
C SER A 86 16.30 8.29 -11.35
N GLU A 87 17.20 7.32 -11.61
CA GLU A 87 17.10 6.43 -12.78
C GLU A 87 16.15 5.24 -12.54
N TYR A 88 15.54 5.13 -11.35
CA TYR A 88 14.69 4.00 -10.99
C TYR A 88 13.34 4.02 -11.69
N THR A 89 12.95 2.85 -12.20
CA THR A 89 11.62 2.58 -12.78
C THR A 89 10.83 1.68 -11.83
N VAL A 90 9.58 2.04 -11.56
CA VAL A 90 8.66 1.22 -10.73
C VAL A 90 7.91 0.24 -11.62
N LEU A 91 7.94 -1.04 -11.26
CA LEU A 91 7.08 -2.09 -11.84
C LEU A 91 6.11 -2.60 -10.79
N ILE A 92 4.83 -2.62 -11.13
CA ILE A 92 3.75 -2.99 -10.22
C ILE A 92 3.30 -4.42 -10.50
N GLY A 93 3.18 -5.22 -9.44
CA GLY A 93 2.49 -6.51 -9.44
C GLY A 93 1.22 -6.40 -8.60
N ALA A 94 0.07 -6.72 -9.21
CA ALA A 94 -1.24 -6.72 -8.55
C ALA A 94 -1.94 -8.08 -8.76
N PRO A 95 -1.46 -9.16 -8.12
CA PRO A 95 -1.95 -10.52 -8.37
C PRO A 95 -3.29 -10.82 -7.71
N GLY A 96 -3.82 -9.93 -6.85
CA GLY A 96 -5.00 -10.18 -6.04
C GLY A 96 -4.65 -10.64 -4.61
N PHE A 97 -5.66 -11.11 -3.89
CA PHE A 97 -5.56 -11.46 -2.46
C PHE A 97 -4.97 -12.85 -2.20
N GLY A 98 -4.74 -13.66 -3.23
CA GLY A 98 -4.21 -15.02 -3.08
C GLY A 98 -2.74 -15.02 -2.64
N ALA A 99 -2.44 -15.63 -1.48
CA ALA A 99 -1.08 -15.67 -0.95
C ALA A 99 -0.08 -16.33 -1.91
N ASP A 100 -0.49 -17.41 -2.58
CA ASP A 100 0.36 -18.13 -3.52
C ASP A 100 0.61 -17.33 -4.81
N GLU A 101 -0.40 -16.58 -5.29
CA GLU A 101 -0.26 -15.66 -6.42
C GLU A 101 0.70 -14.53 -6.10
N GLN A 102 0.56 -13.96 -4.91
CA GLN A 102 1.46 -12.92 -4.42
C GLN A 102 2.89 -13.44 -4.30
N ALA A 103 3.08 -14.60 -3.69
CA ALA A 103 4.39 -15.23 -3.56
C ALA A 103 5.03 -15.52 -4.94
N ARG A 104 4.26 -16.00 -5.92
CA ARG A 104 4.75 -16.18 -7.30
C ARG A 104 5.17 -14.84 -7.93
N THR A 105 4.39 -13.79 -7.71
CA THR A 105 4.69 -12.45 -8.24
C THR A 105 5.97 -11.89 -7.63
N ILE A 106 6.14 -12.01 -6.31
CA ILE A 106 7.36 -11.56 -5.61
C ILE A 106 8.58 -12.36 -6.12
N ARG A 107 8.49 -13.69 -6.21
CA ARG A 107 9.57 -14.51 -6.78
C ARG A 107 9.94 -14.08 -8.20
N ALA A 108 8.93 -13.81 -9.04
CA ALA A 108 9.17 -13.31 -10.40
C ALA A 108 9.86 -11.93 -10.44
N MET A 109 9.65 -11.06 -9.45
CA MET A 109 10.37 -9.80 -9.30
C MET A 109 11.83 -10.04 -8.91
N VAL A 110 12.09 -10.93 -7.95
CA VAL A 110 13.44 -11.34 -7.52
C VAL A 110 14.20 -12.00 -8.67
N ASP A 111 13.58 -12.94 -9.39
CA ASP A 111 14.20 -13.63 -10.54
C ASP A 111 14.56 -12.67 -11.68
N ARG A 112 13.85 -11.56 -11.80
CA ARG A 112 14.16 -10.47 -12.73
C ARG A 112 15.24 -9.51 -12.22
N GLN A 113 15.82 -9.83 -11.05
CA GLN A 113 16.88 -9.03 -10.43
C GLN A 113 16.46 -7.56 -10.21
N MET A 114 15.23 -7.32 -9.77
CA MET A 114 14.83 -6.00 -9.31
C MET A 114 15.70 -5.59 -8.12
N ASP A 115 16.15 -4.35 -8.09
CA ASP A 115 17.13 -3.88 -7.10
C ASP A 115 16.53 -3.78 -5.69
N GLY A 116 15.21 -3.68 -5.59
CA GLY A 116 14.49 -3.65 -4.33
C GLY A 116 12.99 -3.84 -4.49
N LEU A 117 12.32 -4.12 -3.38
CA LEU A 117 10.88 -4.41 -3.33
C LEU A 117 10.17 -3.54 -2.30
N VAL A 118 8.98 -3.04 -2.64
CA VAL A 118 7.99 -2.51 -1.71
C VAL A 118 6.79 -3.45 -1.72
N LEU A 119 6.45 -4.02 -0.56
CA LEU A 119 5.35 -4.97 -0.40
C LEU A 119 4.27 -4.32 0.47
N ILE A 120 3.09 -4.06 -0.09
CA ILE A 120 2.00 -3.40 0.63
C ILE A 120 1.04 -4.46 1.16
N ALA A 121 0.97 -4.58 2.49
CA ALA A 121 0.15 -5.54 3.24
C ALA A 121 0.18 -6.97 2.63
N PRO A 122 1.38 -7.57 2.39
CA PRO A 122 1.48 -8.83 1.68
C PRO A 122 0.78 -9.97 2.44
N GLY A 123 -0.11 -10.68 1.75
CA GLY A 123 -0.73 -11.91 2.25
C GLY A 123 0.19 -13.14 2.18
N THR A 124 1.37 -13.01 1.58
CA THR A 124 2.41 -14.04 1.51
C THR A 124 2.90 -14.38 2.94
N PRO A 125 3.22 -15.66 3.27
CA PRO A 125 3.75 -16.02 4.57
C PRO A 125 4.99 -15.21 4.95
N ARG A 126 5.04 -14.74 6.20
CA ARG A 126 6.14 -13.91 6.73
C ARG A 126 7.50 -14.55 6.52
N SER A 127 7.61 -15.87 6.73
CA SER A 127 8.86 -16.63 6.54
C SER A 127 9.39 -16.55 5.10
N GLU A 128 8.51 -16.53 4.12
CA GLU A 128 8.90 -16.38 2.70
C GLU A 128 9.37 -14.95 2.41
N VAL A 129 8.68 -13.94 2.95
CA VAL A 129 9.11 -12.54 2.83
C VAL A 129 10.48 -12.33 3.48
N LEU A 130 10.70 -12.88 4.69
CA LEU A 130 12.01 -12.80 5.37
C LEU A 130 13.13 -13.46 4.56
N SER A 131 12.86 -14.63 3.96
CA SER A 131 13.84 -15.34 3.12
C SER A 131 14.25 -14.50 1.89
N MET A 132 13.29 -13.84 1.25
CA MET A 132 13.58 -12.98 0.09
C MET A 132 14.26 -11.68 0.51
N ALA A 133 13.84 -11.07 1.60
CA ALA A 133 14.41 -9.83 2.12
C ALA A 133 15.87 -9.99 2.59
N ALA A 134 16.31 -11.21 2.90
CA ALA A 134 17.69 -11.50 3.22
C ALA A 134 18.66 -11.30 2.03
N THR A 135 18.16 -11.33 0.80
CA THR A 135 18.96 -11.18 -0.42
C THR A 135 18.59 -9.98 -1.27
N THR A 136 17.39 -9.45 -1.08
CA THR A 136 16.83 -8.31 -1.86
C THR A 136 16.34 -7.24 -0.90
N PRO A 137 16.86 -6.02 -0.93
CA PRO A 137 16.36 -4.91 -0.14
C PRO A 137 14.84 -4.80 -0.23
N THR A 138 14.16 -4.82 0.91
CA THR A 138 12.70 -4.89 0.96
C THR A 138 12.15 -3.93 2.01
N VAL A 139 11.08 -3.24 1.68
CA VAL A 139 10.24 -2.48 2.61
C VAL A 139 8.85 -3.08 2.63
N VAL A 140 8.30 -3.33 3.81
CA VAL A 140 6.93 -3.80 4.02
C VAL A 140 6.09 -2.64 4.56
N ILE A 141 4.95 -2.37 3.92
CA ILE A 141 3.98 -1.37 4.37
C ILE A 141 2.80 -2.09 5.01
N GLY A 142 2.34 -1.61 6.18
CA GLY A 142 1.10 -1.99 6.84
C GLY A 142 1.22 -3.11 7.87
N HIS A 143 2.19 -4.02 7.79
CA HIS A 143 2.39 -5.05 8.81
C HIS A 143 3.18 -4.52 10.01
N HIS A 144 2.64 -4.68 11.22
CA HIS A 144 3.22 -4.19 12.48
C HIS A 144 4.28 -5.12 13.09
N ASP A 145 4.60 -6.21 12.40
CA ASP A 145 5.63 -7.15 12.85
C ASP A 145 7.03 -6.54 12.67
N SER A 146 7.81 -6.50 13.73
CA SER A 146 9.21 -6.05 13.68
C SER A 146 10.09 -7.02 12.90
N SER A 147 11.14 -6.50 12.25
CA SER A 147 12.10 -7.29 11.48
C SER A 147 13.49 -6.66 11.54
N ASP A 148 14.52 -7.51 11.54
CA ASP A 148 15.91 -7.08 11.38
C ASP A 148 16.38 -7.19 9.90
N VAL A 149 15.53 -7.73 9.03
CA VAL A 149 15.89 -8.05 7.63
C VAL A 149 15.27 -7.08 6.62
N HIS A 150 14.03 -6.65 6.85
CA HIS A 150 13.34 -5.67 6.01
C HIS A 150 12.95 -4.42 6.79
N ASP A 151 12.81 -3.32 6.08
CA ASP A 151 12.23 -2.09 6.64
C ASP A 151 10.72 -2.21 6.72
N SER A 152 10.11 -1.39 7.60
CA SER A 152 8.66 -1.33 7.77
C SER A 152 8.17 0.11 7.81
N VAL A 153 7.08 0.38 7.10
CA VAL A 153 6.32 1.63 7.19
C VAL A 153 4.91 1.26 7.62
N ILE A 154 4.49 1.74 8.79
CA ILE A 154 3.18 1.46 9.37
C ILE A 154 2.48 2.76 9.75
N ASP A 155 1.20 2.71 9.99
CA ASP A 155 0.49 3.75 10.74
C ASP A 155 0.14 3.25 12.15
N ALA A 156 -0.29 4.16 13.00
CA ALA A 156 -0.79 3.81 14.33
C ALA A 156 -2.30 3.50 14.23
N ASP A 157 -2.64 2.32 13.71
CA ASP A 157 -4.04 1.86 13.52
C ASP A 157 -4.88 1.94 14.79
N ASP A 158 -4.29 1.65 15.94
CA ASP A 158 -4.94 1.76 17.25
C ASP A 158 -5.31 3.21 17.60
N VAL A 159 -4.43 4.17 17.26
CA VAL A 159 -4.72 5.60 17.39
C VAL A 159 -5.83 6.00 16.41
N GLY A 160 -5.74 5.57 15.15
CA GLY A 160 -6.74 5.84 14.13
C GLY A 160 -8.14 5.33 14.53
N ALA A 161 -8.23 4.09 15.00
CA ALA A 161 -9.46 3.52 15.52
C ALA A 161 -9.98 4.30 16.75
N GLY A 162 -9.08 4.69 17.65
CA GLY A 162 -9.41 5.52 18.82
C GLY A 162 -10.05 6.83 18.44
N LEU A 163 -9.45 7.58 17.50
CA LEU A 163 -10.00 8.85 16.99
C LEU A 163 -11.44 8.71 16.46
N VAL A 164 -11.73 7.61 15.77
CA VAL A 164 -13.08 7.36 15.25
C VAL A 164 -14.06 7.07 16.36
N VAL A 165 -13.72 6.19 17.30
CA VAL A 165 -14.61 5.84 18.42
C VAL A 165 -14.86 7.08 19.28
N ASP A 166 -13.82 7.84 19.62
CA ASP A 166 -13.94 9.07 20.40
C ASP A 166 -14.90 10.05 19.71
N HIS A 167 -14.73 10.33 18.42
CA HIS A 167 -15.61 11.17 17.62
C HIS A 167 -17.08 10.70 17.63
N LEU A 168 -17.31 9.39 17.41
CA LEU A 168 -18.66 8.85 17.38
C LEU A 168 -19.32 8.86 18.77
N VAL A 169 -18.55 8.61 19.83
CA VAL A 169 -19.06 8.68 21.22
C VAL A 169 -19.38 10.11 21.62
N GLU A 170 -18.58 11.10 21.19
CA GLU A 170 -18.86 12.53 21.39
C GLU A 170 -20.15 12.96 20.69
N LEU A 171 -20.47 12.40 19.52
CA LEU A 171 -21.75 12.61 18.83
C LEU A 171 -22.93 11.90 19.51
N GLY A 172 -22.69 11.03 20.49
CA GLY A 172 -23.74 10.31 21.23
C GLY A 172 -23.95 8.87 20.82
N HIS A 173 -23.19 8.35 19.84
CA HIS A 173 -23.28 6.94 19.45
C HIS A 173 -22.81 6.00 20.57
N ARG A 174 -23.50 4.85 20.71
CA ARG A 174 -23.15 3.80 21.68
C ARG A 174 -23.10 2.41 21.03
N ASP A 175 -23.88 2.22 19.96
CA ASP A 175 -23.92 0.98 19.18
C ASP A 175 -23.10 1.21 17.90
N ILE A 176 -21.83 0.85 17.93
CA ILE A 176 -20.87 1.08 16.86
C ILE A 176 -20.38 -0.27 16.33
N ALA A 177 -20.37 -0.42 15.00
CA ALA A 177 -19.82 -1.59 14.35
C ALA A 177 -18.54 -1.23 13.56
N LEU A 178 -17.57 -2.13 13.57
CA LEU A 178 -16.42 -2.11 12.66
C LEU A 178 -16.63 -3.15 11.55
N VAL A 179 -16.46 -2.74 10.30
CA VAL A 179 -16.32 -3.64 9.16
C VAL A 179 -14.83 -3.74 8.82
N SER A 180 -14.24 -4.91 9.10
CA SER A 180 -12.81 -5.17 8.91
C SER A 180 -12.60 -6.38 8.01
N ALA A 181 -11.47 -6.43 7.29
CA ALA A 181 -11.11 -7.62 6.56
C ALA A 181 -10.85 -8.80 7.52
N PRO A 182 -11.08 -10.04 7.06
CA PRO A 182 -10.76 -11.21 7.88
C PRO A 182 -9.24 -11.33 8.05
N GLY A 183 -8.76 -11.02 9.25
CA GLY A 183 -7.36 -11.20 9.63
C GLY A 183 -7.11 -12.60 10.21
N SER A 184 -5.91 -13.13 10.02
CA SER A 184 -5.49 -14.37 10.63
C SER A 184 -4.17 -14.21 11.38
N ARG A 185 -4.17 -14.48 12.67
CA ARG A 185 -2.94 -14.52 13.50
C ARG A 185 -2.16 -15.83 13.34
N SER A 186 -2.71 -16.83 12.63
CA SER A 186 -2.11 -18.15 12.50
C SER A 186 -1.13 -18.24 11.33
N GLY A 187 0.16 -18.28 11.62
CA GLY A 187 1.20 -18.78 10.73
C GLY A 187 1.72 -17.84 9.64
N ARG A 188 1.15 -16.66 9.44
CA ARG A 188 1.59 -15.69 8.42
C ARG A 188 2.24 -14.46 9.05
N TRP A 189 1.42 -13.50 9.47
CA TRP A 189 1.82 -12.30 10.17
C TRP A 189 1.13 -12.26 11.53
N GLN A 190 1.81 -11.77 12.57
CA GLN A 190 1.23 -11.72 13.91
C GLN A 190 0.28 -10.55 14.08
N ARG A 191 0.61 -9.41 13.45
CA ARG A 191 -0.17 -8.18 13.56
C ARG A 191 -0.33 -7.49 12.20
N PRO A 192 -1.13 -8.07 11.29
CA PRO A 192 -1.51 -7.39 10.04
C PRO A 192 -2.44 -6.20 10.33
N PRO A 193 -2.59 -5.23 9.40
CA PRO A 193 -3.30 -3.98 9.64
C PRO A 193 -4.75 -4.16 10.08
N GLU A 194 -5.48 -5.14 9.53
CA GLU A 194 -6.87 -5.42 9.91
C GLU A 194 -7.00 -5.91 11.36
N ILE A 195 -5.99 -6.59 11.89
CA ILE A 195 -5.95 -7.01 13.31
C ILE A 195 -5.59 -5.82 14.19
N ALA A 196 -4.63 -4.99 13.78
CA ALA A 196 -4.24 -3.80 14.53
C ALA A 196 -5.41 -2.81 14.66
N LEU A 197 -6.15 -2.59 13.56
CA LEU A 197 -7.35 -1.76 13.53
C LEU A 197 -8.46 -2.32 14.45
N ALA A 198 -8.73 -3.63 14.37
CA ALA A 198 -9.77 -4.27 15.19
C ALA A 198 -9.43 -4.25 16.69
N ASP A 199 -8.17 -4.53 17.04
CA ASP A 199 -7.70 -4.44 18.43
C ASP A 199 -7.83 -2.99 18.95
N GLY A 200 -7.43 -1.99 18.15
CA GLY A 200 -7.57 -0.57 18.51
C GLY A 200 -9.02 -0.14 18.69
N PHE A 201 -9.92 -0.58 17.80
CA PHE A 201 -11.35 -0.34 17.91
C PHE A 201 -11.94 -0.93 19.21
N LEU A 202 -11.66 -2.20 19.49
CA LEU A 202 -12.16 -2.87 20.71
C LEU A 202 -11.63 -2.21 21.98
N GLN A 203 -10.35 -1.83 22.01
CA GLN A 203 -9.75 -1.10 23.12
C GLN A 203 -10.39 0.29 23.30
N ALA A 204 -10.69 0.99 22.21
CA ALA A 204 -11.35 2.28 22.30
C ALA A 204 -12.79 2.16 22.81
N MET A 205 -13.55 1.17 22.34
CA MET A 205 -14.90 0.88 22.88
C MET A 205 -14.86 0.54 24.38
N ASP A 206 -13.88 -0.25 24.82
CA ASP A 206 -13.71 -0.59 26.23
C ASP A 206 -13.39 0.64 27.10
N ARG A 207 -12.50 1.53 26.66
CA ARG A 207 -12.20 2.81 27.35
C ARG A 207 -13.45 3.68 27.59
N HIS A 208 -14.43 3.58 26.71
CA HIS A 208 -15.72 4.28 26.86
C HIS A 208 -16.79 3.46 27.59
N GLY A 209 -16.46 2.28 28.14
CA GLY A 209 -17.42 1.39 28.83
C GLY A 209 -18.46 0.78 27.88
N LEU A 210 -18.10 0.59 26.60
CA LEU A 210 -18.98 0.08 25.54
C LEU A 210 -18.52 -1.27 24.98
N ALA A 211 -17.67 -2.02 25.71
CA ALA A 211 -17.11 -3.27 25.23
C ALA A 211 -18.18 -4.30 24.82
N ASP A 212 -19.30 -4.37 25.55
CA ASP A 212 -20.44 -5.24 25.30
C ASP A 212 -21.29 -4.82 24.04
N ARG A 213 -21.07 -3.63 23.54
CA ARG A 213 -21.74 -3.07 22.35
C ARG A 213 -20.84 -3.02 21.13
N ALA A 214 -19.56 -3.37 21.28
CA ALA A 214 -18.62 -3.42 20.19
C ALA A 214 -18.89 -4.62 19.28
N ARG A 215 -19.05 -4.38 17.99
CA ARG A 215 -19.27 -5.42 16.98
C ARG A 215 -18.23 -5.33 15.89
N VAL A 216 -17.53 -6.44 15.59
CA VAL A 216 -16.64 -6.56 14.45
C VAL A 216 -17.28 -7.50 13.43
N HIS A 217 -17.54 -6.99 12.24
CA HIS A 217 -18.05 -7.76 11.11
C HIS A 217 -16.94 -7.94 10.08
N HIS A 218 -16.63 -9.18 9.72
CA HIS A 218 -15.57 -9.47 8.78
C HIS A 218 -16.08 -9.50 7.34
N SER A 219 -15.48 -8.66 6.49
CA SER A 219 -15.74 -8.61 5.06
C SER A 219 -14.53 -8.06 4.30
N ALA A 220 -14.43 -8.35 3.00
CA ALA A 220 -13.33 -7.86 2.18
C ALA A 220 -13.32 -6.33 2.08
N TYR A 221 -12.13 -5.72 2.02
CA TYR A 221 -11.95 -4.29 1.73
C TYR A 221 -12.20 -4.00 0.23
N SER A 222 -13.46 -4.16 -0.16
CA SER A 222 -13.95 -3.91 -1.51
C SER A 222 -15.36 -3.32 -1.47
N ASP A 223 -15.83 -2.72 -2.58
CA ASP A 223 -17.20 -2.24 -2.70
C ASP A 223 -18.24 -3.35 -2.46
N ASP A 224 -18.05 -4.52 -3.08
CA ASP A 224 -18.97 -5.66 -2.89
C ASP A 224 -18.92 -6.22 -1.45
N GLY A 225 -17.73 -6.28 -0.84
CA GLY A 225 -17.58 -6.68 0.57
C GLY A 225 -18.29 -5.68 1.50
N GLY A 226 -18.07 -4.40 1.30
CA GLY A 226 -18.75 -3.34 2.04
C GLY A 226 -20.27 -3.40 1.88
N HIS A 227 -20.77 -3.65 0.66
CA HIS A 227 -22.19 -3.81 0.39
C HIS A 227 -22.80 -5.01 1.14
N ALA A 228 -22.17 -6.18 1.05
CA ALA A 228 -22.61 -7.37 1.77
C ALA A 228 -22.63 -7.15 3.30
N ALA A 229 -21.58 -6.54 3.84
CA ALA A 229 -21.50 -6.19 5.27
C ALA A 229 -22.58 -5.17 5.66
N GLY A 230 -22.80 -4.15 4.82
CA GLY A 230 -23.85 -3.15 5.01
C GLY A 230 -25.23 -3.77 5.07
N LEU A 231 -25.58 -4.63 4.11
CA LEU A 231 -26.86 -5.36 4.14
C LEU A 231 -26.99 -6.19 5.41
N ALA A 232 -25.96 -6.95 5.80
CA ALA A 232 -26.01 -7.79 7.01
C ALA A 232 -26.21 -6.98 8.30
N LEU A 233 -25.55 -5.83 8.43
CA LEU A 233 -25.61 -4.99 9.63
C LEU A 233 -26.88 -4.13 9.68
N LEU A 234 -27.38 -3.66 8.53
CA LEU A 234 -28.45 -2.68 8.45
C LEU A 234 -29.86 -3.30 8.32
N SER A 235 -29.98 -4.56 7.88
CA SER A 235 -31.28 -5.25 7.77
C SER A 235 -31.75 -5.86 9.10
N GLY A 236 -30.88 -5.94 10.11
CA GLY A 236 -31.21 -6.59 11.39
C GLY A 236 -32.03 -5.73 12.35
N ALA A 237 -32.73 -6.39 13.31
CA ALA A 237 -33.47 -5.71 14.36
C ALA A 237 -32.59 -4.88 15.32
N GLN A 238 -31.32 -5.26 15.46
CA GLN A 238 -30.31 -4.56 16.27
C GLN A 238 -29.30 -3.87 15.35
N ARG A 239 -29.77 -2.87 14.61
CA ARG A 239 -28.94 -2.08 13.72
C ARG A 239 -27.97 -1.19 14.50
N PRO A 240 -26.65 -1.12 14.15
CA PRO A 240 -25.76 -0.14 14.75
C PRO A 240 -26.20 1.27 14.36
N THR A 241 -25.88 2.26 15.18
CA THR A 241 -26.11 3.67 14.87
C THR A 241 -24.96 4.31 14.11
N ALA A 242 -23.78 3.67 14.14
CA ALA A 242 -22.60 4.09 13.39
C ALA A 242 -21.77 2.88 12.91
N ILE A 243 -21.12 3.03 11.77
CA ILE A 243 -20.22 2.03 11.21
C ILE A 243 -18.87 2.68 10.90
N LEU A 244 -17.78 2.06 11.39
CA LEU A 244 -16.42 2.27 10.90
C LEU A 244 -16.14 1.23 9.82
N ALA A 245 -15.90 1.65 8.60
CA ALA A 245 -15.41 0.80 7.53
C ALA A 245 -13.88 0.87 7.49
N GLY A 246 -13.20 -0.26 7.54
CA GLY A 246 -11.73 -0.32 7.56
C GLY A 246 -11.04 0.08 6.24
N ALA A 247 -11.83 0.51 5.23
CA ALA A 247 -11.34 1.16 4.02
C ALA A 247 -12.46 2.01 3.40
N ASP A 248 -12.12 3.13 2.77
CA ASP A 248 -13.09 3.99 2.06
C ASP A 248 -13.83 3.24 0.95
N VAL A 249 -13.17 2.33 0.25
CA VAL A 249 -13.81 1.52 -0.79
C VAL A 249 -14.90 0.61 -0.20
N ALA A 250 -14.73 0.10 1.01
CA ALA A 250 -15.77 -0.67 1.71
C ALA A 250 -16.90 0.26 2.20
N ALA A 251 -16.56 1.49 2.63
CA ALA A 251 -17.57 2.49 2.99
C ALA A 251 -18.51 2.82 1.82
N LEU A 252 -18.00 2.88 0.57
CA LEU A 252 -18.84 3.06 -0.61
C LEU A 252 -19.84 1.91 -0.79
N GLY A 253 -19.42 0.68 -0.55
CA GLY A 253 -20.32 -0.47 -0.54
C GLY A 253 -21.42 -0.35 0.53
N ILE A 254 -21.07 0.14 1.72
CA ILE A 254 -22.06 0.40 2.80
C ILE A 254 -23.03 1.52 2.40
N TYR A 255 -22.54 2.59 1.72
CA TYR A 255 -23.43 3.61 1.14
C TYR A 255 -24.48 2.99 0.19
N ARG A 256 -24.03 2.09 -0.69
CA ARG A 256 -24.91 1.37 -1.61
C ARG A 256 -25.93 0.51 -0.87
N ALA A 257 -25.52 -0.24 0.15
CA ALA A 257 -26.42 -1.04 0.98
C ALA A 257 -27.46 -0.18 1.73
N ALA A 258 -27.04 0.97 2.27
CA ALA A 258 -27.95 1.92 2.91
C ALA A 258 -29.00 2.44 1.91
N ALA A 259 -28.58 2.81 0.70
CA ALA A 259 -29.49 3.26 -0.35
C ALA A 259 -30.48 2.16 -0.76
N ASP A 260 -30.04 0.92 -0.92
CA ASP A 260 -30.91 -0.24 -1.24
C ASP A 260 -31.98 -0.48 -0.16
N LEU A 261 -31.66 -0.15 1.10
CA LEU A 261 -32.58 -0.28 2.24
C LEU A 261 -33.40 1.00 2.51
N GLY A 262 -33.25 2.04 1.69
CA GLY A 262 -33.93 3.33 1.87
C GLY A 262 -33.41 4.13 3.08
N LEU A 263 -32.19 3.85 3.55
CA LEU A 263 -31.57 4.53 4.69
C LEU A 263 -30.67 5.67 4.22
N SER A 264 -30.67 6.76 4.98
CA SER A 264 -29.84 7.93 4.73
C SER A 264 -28.57 7.95 5.59
N ILE A 265 -27.49 8.42 5.01
CA ILE A 265 -26.22 8.72 5.71
C ILE A 265 -26.01 10.23 5.63
N PRO A 266 -25.88 10.94 6.78
CA PRO A 266 -25.79 10.42 8.16
C PRO A 266 -27.12 10.29 8.90
N GLY A 267 -28.30 10.53 8.27
CA GLY A 267 -29.59 10.67 8.96
C GLY A 267 -30.00 9.44 9.79
N ASP A 268 -29.89 8.24 9.22
CA ASP A 268 -30.26 6.98 9.86
C ASP A 268 -29.04 6.23 10.43
N ILE A 269 -27.88 6.43 9.84
CA ILE A 269 -26.63 5.76 10.21
C ILE A 269 -25.42 6.67 9.95
N SER A 270 -24.56 6.86 10.92
CA SER A 270 -23.26 7.50 10.71
C SER A 270 -22.27 6.52 10.09
N LEU A 271 -21.47 6.99 9.14
CA LEU A 271 -20.45 6.18 8.45
C LEU A 271 -19.10 6.87 8.48
N VAL A 272 -18.07 6.13 8.89
CA VAL A 272 -16.67 6.57 8.88
C VAL A 272 -15.89 5.61 8.00
N GLY A 273 -15.01 6.14 7.16
CA GLY A 273 -14.06 5.40 6.34
C GLY A 273 -12.65 5.34 6.95
N TYR A 274 -11.76 4.72 6.24
CA TYR A 274 -10.34 4.60 6.55
C TYR A 274 -9.54 4.69 5.25
N ASN A 275 -8.49 5.46 5.19
CA ASN A 275 -7.54 5.82 4.14
C ASN A 275 -7.64 7.30 3.69
N ASN A 276 -8.77 7.99 3.85
CA ASN A 276 -9.01 9.37 3.39
C ASN A 276 -8.64 9.58 1.91
N THR A 277 -9.05 8.64 1.05
CA THR A 277 -8.79 8.69 -0.39
C THR A 277 -9.53 9.84 -1.05
N ALA A 278 -9.17 10.20 -2.27
CA ALA A 278 -9.82 11.27 -3.05
C ALA A 278 -11.35 11.13 -3.11
N ILE A 279 -11.85 9.89 -3.14
CA ILE A 279 -13.28 9.58 -3.16
C ILE A 279 -14.00 10.09 -1.91
N ALA A 280 -13.36 10.02 -0.74
CA ALA A 280 -13.94 10.48 0.51
C ALA A 280 -14.31 11.97 0.48
N SER A 281 -13.61 12.77 -0.31
CA SER A 281 -13.82 14.22 -0.44
C SER A 281 -14.88 14.62 -1.48
N LEU A 282 -15.34 13.68 -2.33
CA LEU A 282 -16.29 13.98 -3.39
C LEU A 282 -17.62 14.51 -2.83
N ALA A 283 -18.19 15.53 -3.50
CA ALA A 283 -19.39 16.24 -3.02
C ALA A 283 -20.58 15.35 -2.63
N PRO A 284 -20.94 14.29 -3.38
CA PRO A 284 -22.05 13.42 -2.98
C PRO A 284 -21.68 12.45 -1.85
N VAL A 285 -20.39 12.20 -1.59
CA VAL A 285 -19.93 11.23 -0.60
C VAL A 285 -19.63 11.90 0.73
N GLN A 286 -18.75 12.90 0.73
CA GLN A 286 -18.35 13.67 1.93
C GLN A 286 -18.12 12.79 3.15
N LEU A 287 -17.32 11.72 2.95
CA LEU A 287 -17.04 10.69 3.95
C LEU A 287 -16.06 11.20 5.00
N THR A 288 -16.48 11.20 6.26
CA THR A 288 -15.56 11.28 7.41
C THR A 288 -14.63 10.07 7.34
N SER A 289 -13.33 10.28 7.35
CA SER A 289 -12.37 9.19 7.13
C SER A 289 -11.06 9.43 7.88
N VAL A 290 -10.40 8.35 8.30
CA VAL A 290 -9.05 8.41 8.87
C VAL A 290 -8.04 8.53 7.75
N ASP A 291 -7.21 9.55 7.83
CA ASP A 291 -6.05 9.76 6.96
C ASP A 291 -4.83 9.06 7.54
N GLN A 292 -4.39 8.00 6.90
CA GLN A 292 -3.18 7.23 7.24
C GLN A 292 -1.91 7.85 6.64
N ALA A 293 -2.03 8.94 5.90
CA ALA A 293 -0.93 9.57 5.18
C ALA A 293 -0.28 8.66 4.10
N GLY A 294 -1.11 7.99 3.28
CA GLY A 294 -0.66 7.01 2.28
C GLY A 294 0.44 7.53 1.36
N HIS A 295 0.33 8.76 0.87
CA HIS A 295 1.37 9.40 0.06
C HIS A 295 2.70 9.53 0.85
N THR A 296 2.66 9.95 2.11
CA THR A 296 3.86 10.05 2.97
C THR A 296 4.46 8.68 3.26
N MET A 297 3.62 7.63 3.41
CA MET A 297 4.09 6.25 3.52
C MET A 297 4.87 5.83 2.28
N GLY A 298 4.38 6.20 1.09
CA GLY A 298 5.07 5.93 -0.17
C GLY A 298 6.43 6.62 -0.28
N LEU A 299 6.49 7.92 0.06
CA LEU A 299 7.75 8.68 0.13
C LEU A 299 8.75 8.02 1.08
N ALA A 300 8.32 7.69 2.30
CA ALA A 300 9.18 7.07 3.30
C ALA A 300 9.69 5.69 2.83
N ALA A 301 8.80 4.85 2.28
CA ALA A 301 9.16 3.52 1.81
C ALA A 301 10.19 3.58 0.67
N ALA A 302 10.01 4.46 -0.30
CA ALA A 302 10.96 4.63 -1.41
C ALA A 302 12.32 5.11 -0.92
N ARG A 303 12.36 6.11 -0.04
CA ARG A 303 13.59 6.63 0.56
C ARG A 303 14.35 5.55 1.32
N MET A 304 13.66 4.86 2.23
CA MET A 304 14.25 3.77 3.04
C MET A 304 14.80 2.65 2.14
N LEU A 305 14.06 2.30 1.08
CA LEU A 305 14.48 1.28 0.12
C LEU A 305 15.75 1.68 -0.62
N ILE A 306 15.79 2.90 -1.16
CA ILE A 306 16.95 3.40 -1.91
C ILE A 306 18.20 3.49 -1.03
N GLU A 307 18.08 3.90 0.23
CA GLU A 307 19.19 3.90 1.17
C GLU A 307 19.84 2.50 1.30
N ARG A 308 19.03 1.45 1.36
CA ARG A 308 19.51 0.06 1.42
C ARG A 308 20.07 -0.43 0.09
N VAL A 309 19.36 -0.16 -1.00
CA VAL A 309 19.83 -0.53 -2.36
C VAL A 309 21.19 0.11 -2.65
N GLU A 310 21.39 1.34 -2.22
CA GLU A 310 22.66 2.06 -2.43
C GLU A 310 23.75 1.72 -1.41
N GLY A 311 23.44 0.92 -0.41
CA GLY A 311 24.39 0.55 0.65
C GLY A 311 24.72 1.70 1.61
N ARG A 312 23.84 2.70 1.70
CA ARG A 312 23.96 3.82 2.66
C ARG A 312 23.53 3.43 4.07
N ARG A 313 22.78 2.33 4.19
CA ARG A 313 22.28 1.77 5.45
C ARG A 313 22.13 0.25 5.36
N ASP A 314 22.58 -0.46 6.39
CA ASP A 314 22.49 -1.93 6.49
C ASP A 314 21.39 -2.38 7.47
N ARG A 315 21.07 -1.57 8.49
CA ARG A 315 20.10 -1.93 9.52
C ARG A 315 18.68 -1.70 9.04
N ALA A 316 17.79 -2.62 9.39
CA ALA A 316 16.36 -2.45 9.21
C ALA A 316 15.84 -1.31 10.11
N MET A 317 14.86 -0.58 9.61
CA MET A 317 14.19 0.52 10.32
C MET A 317 12.68 0.36 10.21
N GLN A 318 11.97 0.87 11.23
CA GLN A 318 10.52 1.02 11.21
C GLN A 318 10.16 2.50 11.36
N THR A 319 9.26 2.96 10.51
CA THR A 319 8.67 4.31 10.60
C THR A 319 7.17 4.17 10.82
N THR A 320 6.64 4.93 11.79
CA THR A 320 5.21 4.95 12.10
C THR A 320 4.60 6.30 11.72
N MET A 321 3.54 6.28 10.91
CA MET A 321 2.76 7.46 10.58
C MET A 321 1.71 7.71 11.65
N THR A 322 1.47 8.97 11.98
CA THR A 322 0.40 9.36 12.90
C THR A 322 -0.86 9.62 12.09
N PRO A 323 -1.94 8.83 12.28
CA PRO A 323 -3.19 9.05 11.58
C PRO A 323 -3.92 10.28 12.12
N ARG A 324 -4.82 10.83 11.32
CA ARG A 324 -5.73 11.91 11.71
C ARG A 324 -7.15 11.65 11.21
N LEU A 325 -8.14 12.04 11.96
CA LEU A 325 -9.53 11.97 11.51
C LEU A 325 -9.88 13.25 10.72
N VAL A 326 -10.36 13.06 9.50
CA VAL A 326 -10.88 14.14 8.64
C VAL A 326 -12.40 14.09 8.67
N VAL A 327 -12.99 14.94 9.52
CA VAL A 327 -14.45 14.99 9.70
C VAL A 327 -15.10 15.68 8.49
N ARG A 328 -16.15 15.06 7.96
CA ARG A 328 -16.97 15.57 6.86
C ARG A 328 -18.46 15.42 7.20
N ARG A 329 -19.31 15.06 6.21
CA ARG A 329 -20.79 15.10 6.35
C ARG A 329 -21.42 13.72 6.57
N SER A 330 -20.66 12.64 6.66
CA SER A 330 -21.18 11.28 6.80
C SER A 330 -21.44 10.87 8.25
N THR A 331 -21.23 11.76 9.21
CA THR A 331 -21.46 11.53 10.65
C THR A 331 -22.33 12.64 11.23
N ALA A 332 -23.28 12.28 12.10
CA ALA A 332 -24.14 13.18 12.86
C ALA A 332 -24.53 12.52 14.19
N ALA A 333 -25.18 13.22 15.09
CA ALA A 333 -25.79 12.61 16.27
C ALA A 333 -26.79 11.51 15.86
N PRO A 334 -26.88 10.40 16.61
CA PRO A 334 -27.84 9.36 16.29
C PRO A 334 -29.26 9.92 16.33
N SER A 335 -30.09 9.55 15.33
CA SER A 335 -31.53 9.82 15.40
C SER A 335 -32.07 9.18 16.66
N SER A 336 -32.85 9.92 17.43
CA SER A 336 -33.50 9.38 18.65
C SER A 336 -34.26 8.10 18.32
N PRO A 337 -34.22 7.08 19.19
CA PRO A 337 -34.90 5.81 18.97
C PRO A 337 -36.40 5.96 18.87
#